data_a0928483f460f89a9210af51badd5285
#
_entry.id   a0928483f460f89a9210af51badd5285
#
_cell.length_a   1.000
_cell.length_b   1.000
_cell.length_c   1.000
_cell.angle_alpha   90.00
_cell.angle_beta   90.00
_cell.angle_gamma   90.00
#
_symmetry.space_group_name_H-M   'P 1'
#
loop_
_entity.id
_entity.type
_entity.pdbx_description
1 polymer ?
#
loop_
_entity_poly.entity_id
_entity_poly.type
_entity_poly.pdbx_seq_one_letter_code
_entity_poly.pdbx_strand_id
1 'polypeptide(L)'
;MTDTMFLDHLAIRLNGERAAGQKLAINWIQPDTGKRYALTVENGVFRYKADAQHVAPQVTISMPRQTLAGVLAGQTTLPAEVQAGRARVDGDAGALRTWVGLMDKFDTNFAIVTP
;
A
#
# COMPACT_ATOMS: atom_id res chain seq x y z
N MET A 1 -12.43 8.83 -5.95
CA MET A 1 -12.13 7.49 -5.38
C MET A 1 -12.07 7.59 -3.87
N THR A 2 -12.76 6.70 -3.18
CA THR A 2 -12.68 6.59 -1.72
C THR A 2 -11.51 5.69 -1.31
N ASP A 3 -11.11 5.76 -0.05
CA ASP A 3 -10.07 4.86 0.47
C ASP A 3 -10.48 3.39 0.33
N THR A 4 -11.74 3.09 0.62
CA THR A 4 -12.27 1.73 0.50
C THR A 4 -12.16 1.23 -0.93
N MET A 5 -12.54 2.04 -1.91
CA MET A 5 -12.42 1.69 -3.33
C MET A 5 -10.97 1.45 -3.72
N PHE A 6 -10.07 2.30 -3.25
CA PHE A 6 -8.65 2.15 -3.50
C PHE A 6 -8.12 0.84 -2.92
N LEU A 7 -8.43 0.55 -1.66
CA LEU A 7 -7.96 -0.66 -0.98
C LEU A 7 -8.57 -1.93 -1.60
N ASP A 8 -9.83 -1.89 -1.99
CA ASP A 8 -10.46 -3.00 -2.70
C ASP A 8 -9.79 -3.26 -4.05
N HIS A 9 -9.39 -2.20 -4.73
CA HIS A 9 -8.64 -2.31 -5.98
C HIS A 9 -7.28 -2.97 -5.76
N LEU A 10 -6.58 -2.62 -4.68
CA LEU A 10 -5.32 -3.26 -4.33
C LEU A 10 -5.51 -4.74 -4.04
N ALA A 11 -6.61 -5.11 -3.39
CA ALA A 11 -6.90 -6.51 -3.11
C ALA A 11 -7.04 -7.34 -4.41
N ILE A 12 -7.65 -6.75 -5.42
CA ILE A 12 -7.82 -7.40 -6.73
C ILE A 12 -6.47 -7.53 -7.45
N ARG A 13 -5.59 -6.55 -7.28
CA ARG A 13 -4.29 -6.52 -7.97
C ARG A 13 -3.23 -7.40 -7.34
N LEU A 14 -3.44 -7.87 -6.12
CA LEU A 14 -2.48 -8.77 -5.49
C LEU A 14 -2.39 -10.08 -6.28
N ASN A 15 -1.16 -10.44 -6.65
CA ASN A 15 -0.92 -11.72 -7.32
C ASN A 15 -0.88 -12.82 -6.26
N GLY A 16 -1.94 -13.61 -6.17
CA GLY A 16 -2.08 -14.64 -5.14
C GLY A 16 -0.99 -15.70 -5.20
N GLU A 17 -0.52 -16.06 -6.40
CA GLU A 17 0.55 -17.04 -6.55
C GLU A 17 1.87 -16.52 -5.99
N ARG A 18 2.22 -15.28 -6.29
CA ARG A 18 3.43 -14.66 -5.74
C ARG A 18 3.32 -14.44 -4.24
N ALA A 19 2.12 -14.15 -3.77
CA ALA A 19 1.88 -13.87 -2.37
C ALA A 19 1.74 -15.13 -1.52
N ALA A 20 1.59 -16.29 -2.14
CA ALA A 20 1.49 -17.56 -1.42
C ALA A 20 2.74 -17.76 -0.55
N GLY A 21 2.53 -18.02 0.73
CA GLY A 21 3.63 -18.16 1.68
C GLY A 21 4.18 -16.86 2.23
N GLN A 22 3.77 -15.72 1.72
CA GLN A 22 4.15 -14.43 2.27
C GLN A 22 3.20 -14.00 3.38
N LYS A 23 3.74 -13.36 4.39
CA LYS A 23 2.96 -12.84 5.50
C LYS A 23 3.46 -11.44 5.82
N LEU A 24 2.64 -10.44 5.51
CA LEU A 24 3.01 -9.04 5.70
C LEU A 24 1.99 -8.35 6.59
N ALA A 25 2.48 -7.56 7.53
CA ALA A 25 1.67 -6.70 8.39
C ALA A 25 2.16 -5.28 8.23
N ILE A 26 1.34 -4.41 7.66
CA ILE A 26 1.70 -3.05 7.31
C ILE A 26 0.68 -2.10 7.93
N ASN A 27 1.16 -1.06 8.59
CA ASN A 27 0.30 0.03 9.05
C ASN A 27 0.39 1.18 8.05
N TRP A 28 -0.75 1.67 7.62
CA TRP A 28 -0.83 2.80 6.72
C TRP A 28 -1.54 3.96 7.41
N ILE A 29 -0.85 5.09 7.49
CA ILE A 29 -1.37 6.31 8.09
C ILE A 29 -1.42 7.37 6.99
N GLN A 30 -2.57 8.03 6.86
CA GLN A 30 -2.73 9.18 5.97
C GLN A 30 -2.59 10.44 6.80
N PRO A 31 -1.47 11.17 6.69
CA PRO A 31 -1.27 12.35 7.53
C PRO A 31 -2.18 13.51 7.18
N ASP A 32 -2.67 13.55 5.94
CA ASP A 32 -3.57 14.61 5.47
C ASP A 32 -5.00 14.46 6.01
N THR A 33 -5.46 13.24 6.21
CA THR A 33 -6.83 12.97 6.69
C THR A 33 -6.88 12.44 8.12
N GLY A 34 -5.75 11.98 8.65
CA GLY A 34 -5.68 11.32 9.95
C GLY A 34 -6.20 9.90 9.96
N LYS A 35 -6.59 9.36 8.83
CA LYS A 35 -7.11 7.99 8.75
C LYS A 35 -5.99 6.97 8.86
N ARG A 36 -6.31 5.83 9.44
CA ARG A 36 -5.35 4.74 9.69
C ARG A 36 -5.96 3.43 9.24
N TYR A 37 -5.11 2.57 8.69
CA TYR A 37 -5.51 1.24 8.21
C TYR A 37 -4.47 0.21 8.59
N ALA A 38 -4.94 -0.96 9.01
CA ALA A 38 -4.08 -2.13 9.18
C ALA A 38 -4.19 -2.96 7.91
N LEU A 39 -3.08 -3.13 7.21
CA LEU A 39 -3.01 -3.87 5.95
C LEU A 39 -2.35 -5.22 6.22
N THR A 40 -2.90 -6.27 5.67
CA THR A 40 -2.39 -7.63 5.88
C THR A 40 -2.33 -8.38 4.57
N VAL A 41 -1.21 -9.02 4.31
CA VAL A 41 -1.08 -10.01 3.23
C VAL A 41 -0.82 -11.36 3.88
N GLU A 42 -1.69 -12.32 3.65
CA GLU A 42 -1.57 -13.65 4.23
C GLU A 42 -2.34 -14.64 3.37
N ASN A 43 -1.76 -15.81 3.14
CA ASN A 43 -2.37 -16.87 2.34
C ASN A 43 -2.79 -16.42 0.94
N GLY A 44 -2.00 -15.54 0.33
CA GLY A 44 -2.29 -15.03 -1.00
C GLY A 44 -3.43 -14.02 -1.06
N VAL A 45 -3.87 -13.49 0.07
CA VAL A 45 -4.99 -12.56 0.17
C VAL A 45 -4.55 -11.25 0.82
N PHE A 46 -4.99 -10.14 0.24
CA PHE A 46 -4.83 -8.83 0.84
C PHE A 46 -6.10 -8.47 1.62
N ARG A 47 -5.92 -8.08 2.87
CA ARG A 47 -7.01 -7.63 3.73
C ARG A 47 -6.66 -6.29 4.35
N TYR A 48 -7.69 -5.53 4.72
CA TYR A 48 -7.49 -4.28 5.42
C TYR A 48 -8.56 -4.08 6.47
N LYS A 49 -8.22 -3.31 7.49
CA LYS A 49 -9.15 -2.93 8.54
C LYS A 49 -9.01 -1.44 8.81
N ALA A 50 -10.11 -0.71 8.70
CA ALA A 50 -10.13 0.73 8.95
C ALA A 50 -10.09 1.02 10.45
N ASP A 51 -9.49 2.16 10.80
CA ASP A 51 -9.37 2.63 12.18
C ASP A 51 -8.66 1.64 13.09
N ALA A 52 -7.70 0.91 12.52
CA ALA A 52 -6.93 -0.11 13.24
C ALA A 52 -5.47 -0.05 12.85
N GLN A 53 -4.63 -0.57 13.74
CA GLN A 53 -3.20 -0.70 13.52
C GLN A 53 -2.73 -2.04 14.07
N HIS A 54 -1.77 -2.66 13.40
CA HIS A 54 -1.10 -3.83 13.94
C HIS A 54 -0.25 -3.44 15.15
N VAL A 55 -0.20 -4.31 16.14
CA VAL A 55 0.63 -4.09 17.32
C VAL A 55 2.11 -4.20 16.98
N ALA A 56 2.46 -5.11 16.10
CA ALA A 56 3.84 -5.36 15.69
C ALA A 56 3.94 -5.42 14.17
N PRO A 57 3.79 -4.28 13.48
CA PRO A 57 3.90 -4.27 12.03
C PRO A 57 5.34 -4.46 11.59
N GLN A 58 5.53 -5.05 10.41
CA GLN A 58 6.84 -5.12 9.80
C GLN A 58 7.28 -3.73 9.33
N VAL A 59 6.32 -2.92 8.88
CA VAL A 59 6.58 -1.55 8.43
C VAL A 59 5.35 -0.70 8.67
N THR A 60 5.59 0.57 8.99
CA THR A 60 4.55 1.60 9.08
C THR A 60 4.85 2.64 8.00
N ILE A 61 3.87 2.89 7.15
CA ILE A 61 4.00 3.89 6.10
C ILE A 61 3.05 5.04 6.39
N SER A 62 3.56 6.26 6.23
CA SER A 62 2.78 7.48 6.40
C SER A 62 2.85 8.27 5.09
N MET A 63 1.74 8.31 4.38
CA MET A 63 1.65 9.03 3.11
C MET A 63 0.20 9.18 2.69
N PRO A 64 -0.11 10.23 1.91
CA PRO A 64 -1.43 10.38 1.32
C PRO A 64 -1.74 9.24 0.34
N ARG A 65 -3.02 9.00 0.12
CA ARG A 65 -3.46 7.96 -0.83
C ARG A 65 -2.88 8.19 -2.23
N GLN A 66 -2.82 9.43 -2.69
CA GLN A 66 -2.25 9.75 -4.00
C GLN A 66 -0.79 9.34 -4.11
N THR A 67 -0.02 9.57 -3.05
CA THR A 67 1.39 9.21 -3.01
C THR A 67 1.55 7.69 -3.09
N LEU A 68 0.77 6.97 -2.29
CA LEU A 68 0.82 5.51 -2.31
C LEU A 68 0.41 4.96 -3.68
N ALA A 69 -0.64 5.51 -4.27
CA ALA A 69 -1.07 5.11 -5.61
C ALA A 69 0.03 5.35 -6.65
N GLY A 70 0.71 6.47 -6.58
CA GLY A 70 1.82 6.78 -7.49
C GLY A 70 2.99 5.83 -7.37
N VAL A 71 3.33 5.44 -6.14
CA VAL A 71 4.40 4.47 -5.89
C VAL A 71 4.03 3.10 -6.46
N LEU A 72 2.81 2.64 -6.20
CA LEU A 72 2.34 1.35 -6.69
C LEU A 72 2.21 1.32 -8.20
N ALA A 73 1.89 2.44 -8.81
CA ALA A 73 1.74 2.57 -10.25
C ALA A 73 3.06 2.76 -11.00
N GLY A 74 4.16 2.95 -10.28
CA GLY A 74 5.46 3.22 -10.89
C GLY A 74 5.63 4.63 -11.43
N GLN A 75 4.73 5.56 -11.08
CA GLN A 75 4.84 6.96 -11.48
C GLN A 75 5.92 7.70 -10.70
N THR A 76 6.18 7.24 -9.49
CA THR A 76 7.20 7.80 -8.60
C THR A 76 7.85 6.66 -7.85
N THR A 77 8.90 6.95 -7.09
CA THR A 77 9.56 5.96 -6.27
C THR A 77 9.44 6.34 -4.79
N LEU A 78 9.49 5.34 -3.94
CA LEU A 78 9.44 5.59 -2.50
C LEU A 78 10.57 6.50 -2.02
N PRO A 79 11.85 6.29 -2.41
CA PRO A 79 12.92 7.21 -2.01
C PRO A 79 12.67 8.65 -2.44
N ALA A 80 12.14 8.86 -3.64
CA ALA A 80 11.84 10.22 -4.12
C ALA A 80 10.77 10.89 -3.26
N GLU A 81 9.73 10.15 -2.87
CA GLU A 81 8.66 10.69 -2.03
C GLU A 81 9.13 10.95 -0.60
N VAL A 82 9.99 10.11 -0.07
CA VAL A 82 10.57 10.34 1.26
C VAL A 82 11.44 11.60 1.24
N GLN A 83 12.27 11.79 0.23
CA GLN A 83 13.09 12.99 0.09
C GLN A 83 12.27 14.26 -0.06
N ALA A 84 11.14 14.15 -0.76
CA ALA A 84 10.23 15.28 -0.96
C ALA A 84 9.38 15.59 0.29
N GLY A 85 9.45 14.76 1.33
CA GLY A 85 8.67 14.94 2.54
C GLY A 85 7.21 14.52 2.43
N ARG A 86 6.84 13.82 1.36
CA ARG A 86 5.48 13.34 1.16
C ARG A 86 5.23 11.95 1.70
N ALA A 87 6.29 11.21 2.01
CA ALA A 87 6.19 9.86 2.52
C ALA A 87 7.16 9.65 3.67
N ARG A 88 6.75 8.84 4.62
CA ARG A 88 7.58 8.41 5.73
C ARG A 88 7.46 6.91 5.90
N VAL A 89 8.56 6.24 6.10
CA VAL A 89 8.62 4.79 6.27
C VAL A 89 9.35 4.48 7.57
N ASP A 90 8.67 3.79 8.49
CA ASP A 90 9.26 3.34 9.74
C ASP A 90 9.22 1.81 9.77
N GLY A 91 10.35 1.19 10.06
CA GLY A 91 10.47 -0.25 10.15
C GLY A 91 11.16 -0.84 8.93
N ASP A 92 10.73 -2.04 8.53
CA ASP A 92 11.37 -2.78 7.45
C ASP A 92 10.89 -2.32 6.08
N ALA A 93 11.67 -1.45 5.44
CA ALA A 93 11.39 -1.00 4.08
C ALA A 93 11.38 -2.17 3.07
N GLY A 94 12.09 -3.26 3.38
CA GLY A 94 12.07 -4.46 2.55
C GLY A 94 10.69 -5.12 2.49
N ALA A 95 9.93 -5.07 3.59
CA ALA A 95 8.55 -5.58 3.60
C ALA A 95 7.67 -4.78 2.65
N LEU A 96 7.84 -3.47 2.60
CA LEU A 96 7.09 -2.62 1.67
C LEU A 96 7.45 -2.94 0.21
N ARG A 97 8.73 -3.11 -0.09
CA ARG A 97 9.17 -3.49 -1.42
C ARG A 97 8.63 -4.86 -1.82
N THR A 98 8.59 -5.80 -0.88
CA THR A 98 8.00 -7.10 -1.11
C THR A 98 6.54 -6.97 -1.49
N TRP A 99 5.77 -6.18 -0.74
CA TRP A 99 4.37 -5.97 -1.04
C TRP A 99 4.16 -5.37 -2.44
N VAL A 100 4.91 -4.32 -2.77
CA VAL A 100 4.82 -3.71 -4.10
C VAL A 100 5.12 -4.73 -5.19
N GLY A 101 6.12 -5.60 -4.98
CA GLY A 101 6.48 -6.65 -5.94
C GLY A 101 5.45 -7.76 -6.06
N LEU A 102 4.55 -7.92 -5.08
CA LEU A 102 3.49 -8.90 -5.13
C LEU A 102 2.26 -8.41 -5.89
N MET A 103 2.19 -7.12 -6.16
CA MET A 103 1.07 -6.54 -6.90
C MET A 103 1.26 -6.77 -8.39
N ASP A 104 0.19 -7.11 -9.07
CA ASP A 104 0.19 -7.04 -10.52
C ASP A 104 0.31 -5.59 -10.93
N LYS A 105 0.80 -5.37 -12.14
CA LYS A 105 1.06 -4.04 -12.64
C LYS A 105 -0.15 -3.12 -12.41
N PHE A 106 0.05 -2.11 -11.57
CA PHE A 106 -0.96 -1.10 -11.30
C PHE A 106 -0.94 -0.10 -12.45
N ASP A 107 -1.98 -0.11 -13.27
CA ASP A 107 -2.04 0.71 -14.47
C ASP A 107 -2.74 2.04 -14.18
N THR A 108 -1.97 3.13 -14.20
CA THR A 108 -2.52 4.47 -14.00
C THR A 108 -3.36 4.93 -15.17
N ASN A 109 -3.11 4.42 -16.37
CA ASN A 109 -3.96 4.72 -17.52
C ASN A 109 -5.38 4.21 -17.29
N PHE A 110 -5.52 3.10 -16.59
CA PHE A 110 -6.82 2.60 -16.21
C PHE A 110 -7.58 3.61 -15.33
N ALA A 111 -6.90 4.20 -14.36
CA ALA A 111 -7.50 5.19 -13.48
C ALA A 111 -7.86 6.48 -14.22
N ILE A 112 -7.12 6.83 -15.26
CA ILE A 112 -7.37 8.01 -16.08
C ILE A 112 -8.52 7.76 -17.05
N VAL A 113 -8.57 6.60 -17.65
CA VAL A 113 -9.59 6.23 -18.65
C VAL A 113 -10.95 6.05 -18.00
N THR A 114 -10.98 5.73 -16.73
CA THR A 114 -12.22 5.54 -15.98
C THR A 114 -12.56 6.83 -15.24
N PRO A 115 -13.35 7.69 -15.82
CA PRO A 115 -13.73 8.95 -15.19
C PRO A 115 -14.59 8.75 -13.97
#